data_64c79da474549e1b614c5384da8c7773
#
_entry.id   64c79da474549e1b614c5384da8c7773
#
_cell.length_a   1.000
_cell.length_b   1.000
_cell.length_c   1.000
_cell.angle_alpha   90.00
_cell.angle_beta   90.00
_cell.angle_gamma   90.00
#
_symmetry.space_group_name_H-M   'P 1'
#
loop_
_entity.id
_entity.type
_entity.pdbx_description
1 polymer ?
#
loop_
_entity_poly.entity_id
_entity_poly.type
_entity_poly.pdbx_seq_one_letter_code
_entity_poly.pdbx_strand_id
1 'polypeptide(L)'
;MWTREQLELLRAARFSPASAVRFLAASQRRASEVHRSRPDLRLQSARWLATGATAWCALALARVEPFRGRAREGLLWWALTALMLDWHLGMVETEDGRPRRLGPADALTLARVWLVPAALWRPTPLVCAAGFATDVLDGRVARTAEPTRAGRDLEGLADACFAGAVVTGLRRNERIGRAASGAELLRLATGFSYSLAVYFGRAQPPEPRLIRAARLTTPVRAGGLIAAASGRPRLGTALVGIGCAWSAVLSRTAWRSSRRW
;
A
#
# COMPACT_ATOMS: atom_id res chain seq x y z
N MET A 1 -7.88 -19.20 9.07
CA MET A 1 -7.17 -20.46 9.37
C MET A 1 -5.98 -20.67 8.42
N TRP A 2 -6.15 -20.89 7.10
CA TRP A 2 -5.06 -21.24 6.20
C TRP A 2 -3.84 -20.30 6.23
N THR A 3 -4.02 -18.97 6.14
CA THR A 3 -2.90 -18.01 6.17
C THR A 3 -2.10 -18.14 7.46
N ARG A 4 -2.78 -18.29 8.59
CA ARG A 4 -2.11 -18.44 9.90
C ARG A 4 -1.28 -19.71 9.95
N GLU A 5 -1.81 -20.83 9.48
CA GLU A 5 -1.09 -22.11 9.38
C GLU A 5 0.17 -21.98 8.51
N GLN A 6 0.06 -21.33 7.33
CA GLN A 6 1.20 -21.12 6.45
C GLN A 6 2.28 -20.21 7.07
N LEU A 7 1.87 -19.18 7.82
CA LEU A 7 2.80 -18.32 8.56
C LEU A 7 3.47 -19.08 9.71
N GLU A 8 2.77 -19.95 10.41
CA GLU A 8 3.33 -20.79 11.45
C GLU A 8 4.36 -21.78 10.91
N LEU A 9 4.08 -22.41 9.76
CA LEU A 9 5.04 -23.27 9.04
C LEU A 9 6.29 -22.51 8.60
N LEU A 10 6.11 -21.30 8.06
CA LEU A 10 7.21 -20.44 7.62
C LEU A 10 8.11 -20.04 8.82
N ARG A 11 7.49 -19.71 9.97
CA ARG A 11 8.21 -19.41 11.22
C ARG A 11 8.94 -20.62 11.80
N ALA A 12 8.28 -21.78 11.87
CA ALA A 12 8.90 -23.03 12.34
C ALA A 12 10.14 -23.39 11.52
N ALA A 13 10.12 -23.10 10.21
CA ALA A 13 11.26 -23.29 9.32
C ALA A 13 12.25 -22.10 9.32
N ARG A 14 12.16 -21.17 10.28
CA ARG A 14 13.05 -19.98 10.44
C ARG A 14 13.23 -19.18 9.15
N PHE A 15 12.16 -19.03 8.36
CA PHE A 15 12.19 -18.31 7.08
C PHE A 15 13.27 -18.77 6.10
N SER A 16 13.60 -20.07 6.10
CA SER A 16 14.58 -20.61 5.16
C SER A 16 14.14 -20.40 3.70
N PRO A 17 15.05 -20.23 2.72
CA PRO A 17 14.68 -20.05 1.32
C PRO A 17 13.73 -21.14 0.80
N ALA A 18 13.97 -22.39 1.19
CA ALA A 18 13.09 -23.51 0.82
C ALA A 18 11.67 -23.37 1.40
N SER A 19 11.52 -22.83 2.62
CA SER A 19 10.21 -22.58 3.21
C SER A 19 9.50 -21.40 2.54
N ALA A 20 10.24 -20.36 2.14
CA ALA A 20 9.67 -19.25 1.38
C ALA A 20 9.15 -19.72 0.01
N VAL A 21 9.90 -20.55 -0.72
CA VAL A 21 9.43 -21.14 -1.99
C VAL A 21 8.18 -22.01 -1.76
N ARG A 22 8.15 -22.84 -0.72
CA ARG A 22 6.96 -23.64 -0.38
C ARG A 22 5.75 -22.77 -0.05
N PHE A 23 5.94 -21.67 0.67
CA PHE A 23 4.89 -20.71 0.98
C PHE A 23 4.31 -20.06 -0.29
N LEU A 24 5.18 -19.61 -1.22
CA LEU A 24 4.75 -19.06 -2.50
C LEU A 24 4.02 -20.10 -3.36
N ALA A 25 4.53 -21.33 -3.42
CA ALA A 25 3.86 -22.42 -4.13
C ALA A 25 2.51 -22.79 -3.52
N ALA A 26 2.38 -22.73 -2.18
CA ALA A 26 1.11 -22.96 -1.50
C ALA A 26 0.12 -21.80 -1.79
N SER A 27 0.58 -20.57 -1.81
CA SER A 27 -0.23 -19.39 -2.17
C SER A 27 -0.75 -19.49 -3.61
N GLN A 28 0.11 -19.93 -4.55
CA GLN A 28 -0.29 -20.13 -5.95
C GLN A 28 -1.32 -21.26 -6.11
N ARG A 29 -1.15 -22.38 -5.40
CA ARG A 29 -2.15 -23.47 -5.42
C ARG A 29 -3.50 -22.99 -4.89
N ARG A 30 -3.50 -22.24 -3.78
CA ARG A 30 -4.73 -21.68 -3.21
C ARG A 30 -5.40 -20.69 -4.17
N ALA A 31 -4.63 -19.81 -4.82
CA ALA A 31 -5.16 -18.92 -5.85
C ALA A 31 -5.85 -19.71 -6.96
N SER A 32 -5.23 -20.80 -7.44
CA SER A 32 -5.79 -21.69 -8.46
C SER A 32 -7.09 -22.40 -8.01
N GLU A 33 -7.17 -22.77 -6.73
CA GLU A 33 -8.40 -23.34 -6.14
C GLU A 33 -9.52 -22.31 -6.09
N VAL A 34 -9.20 -21.08 -5.67
CA VAL A 34 -10.16 -19.97 -5.64
C VAL A 34 -10.67 -19.64 -7.03
N HIS A 35 -9.80 -19.66 -8.06
CA HIS A 35 -10.21 -19.45 -9.43
C HIS A 35 -11.23 -20.49 -9.94
N ARG A 36 -11.14 -21.75 -9.47
CA ARG A 36 -12.10 -22.81 -9.82
C ARG A 36 -13.40 -22.70 -9.03
N SER A 37 -13.29 -22.40 -7.75
CA SER A 37 -14.44 -22.37 -6.83
C SER A 37 -15.24 -21.05 -6.89
N ARG A 38 -14.60 -19.94 -7.34
CA ARG A 38 -15.19 -18.60 -7.39
C ARG A 38 -14.94 -17.91 -8.73
N PRO A 39 -15.58 -18.38 -9.81
CA PRO A 39 -15.40 -17.81 -11.16
C PRO A 39 -15.88 -16.35 -11.25
N ASP A 40 -16.86 -15.95 -10.43
CA ASP A 40 -17.34 -14.56 -10.30
C ASP A 40 -16.23 -13.61 -9.81
N LEU A 41 -15.49 -14.00 -8.77
CA LEU A 41 -14.39 -13.22 -8.23
C LEU A 41 -13.21 -13.13 -9.21
N ARG A 42 -12.88 -14.26 -9.87
CA ARG A 42 -11.89 -14.29 -10.93
C ARG A 42 -12.24 -13.33 -12.08
N LEU A 43 -13.48 -13.35 -12.54
CA LEU A 43 -13.92 -12.45 -13.62
C LEU A 43 -13.90 -11.00 -13.17
N GLN A 44 -14.31 -10.70 -11.94
CA GLN A 44 -14.27 -9.36 -11.39
C GLN A 44 -12.84 -8.83 -11.31
N SER A 45 -11.89 -9.59 -10.75
CA SER A 45 -10.48 -9.19 -10.66
C SER A 45 -9.87 -9.00 -12.06
N ALA A 46 -10.11 -9.92 -12.99
CA ALA A 46 -9.64 -9.81 -14.37
C ALA A 46 -10.16 -8.55 -15.08
N ARG A 47 -11.43 -8.20 -14.90
CA ARG A 47 -12.00 -6.95 -15.44
C ARG A 47 -11.33 -5.71 -14.86
N TRP A 48 -11.10 -5.66 -13.55
CA TRP A 48 -10.44 -4.51 -12.92
C TRP A 48 -9.00 -4.37 -13.38
N LEU A 49 -8.28 -5.50 -13.47
CA LEU A 49 -6.90 -5.50 -13.97
C LEU A 49 -6.82 -5.09 -15.45
N ALA A 50 -7.72 -5.60 -16.28
CA ALA A 50 -7.82 -5.20 -17.70
C ALA A 50 -8.12 -3.70 -17.84
N THR A 51 -9.05 -3.17 -17.03
CA THR A 51 -9.39 -1.74 -17.03
C THR A 51 -8.15 -0.89 -16.67
N GLY A 52 -7.40 -1.27 -15.64
CA GLY A 52 -6.19 -0.53 -15.24
C GLY A 52 -5.10 -0.58 -16.32
N ALA A 53 -4.88 -1.74 -16.96
CA ALA A 53 -3.93 -1.87 -18.06
C ALA A 53 -4.35 -1.03 -19.29
N THR A 54 -5.61 -1.10 -19.67
CA THR A 54 -6.16 -0.32 -20.80
C THR A 54 -6.06 1.18 -20.53
N ALA A 55 -6.43 1.62 -19.32
CA ALA A 55 -6.31 3.02 -18.92
C ALA A 55 -4.86 3.50 -18.98
N TRP A 56 -3.91 2.70 -18.52
CA TRP A 56 -2.49 3.04 -18.61
C TRP A 56 -2.03 3.20 -20.07
N CYS A 57 -2.36 2.22 -20.91
CA CYS A 57 -2.03 2.27 -22.33
C CYS A 57 -2.66 3.48 -23.04
N ALA A 58 -3.94 3.74 -22.77
CA ALA A 58 -4.67 4.86 -23.38
C ALA A 58 -4.02 6.21 -23.02
N LEU A 59 -3.69 6.42 -21.73
CA LEU A 59 -3.02 7.65 -21.28
C LEU A 59 -1.60 7.78 -21.85
N ALA A 60 -0.87 6.67 -21.97
CA ALA A 60 0.46 6.67 -22.57
C ALA A 60 0.41 7.00 -24.08
N LEU A 61 -0.54 6.43 -24.82
CA LEU A 61 -0.78 6.69 -26.24
C LEU A 61 -1.28 8.13 -26.48
N ALA A 62 -2.18 8.61 -25.63
CA ALA A 62 -2.65 9.99 -25.64
C ALA A 62 -1.58 11.00 -25.20
N ARG A 63 -0.36 10.53 -24.89
CA ARG A 63 0.77 11.34 -24.46
C ARG A 63 0.50 12.19 -23.22
N VAL A 64 -0.42 11.75 -22.37
CA VAL A 64 -0.74 12.43 -21.10
C VAL A 64 0.42 12.25 -20.12
N GLU A 65 0.91 13.35 -19.56
CA GLU A 65 1.90 13.28 -18.48
C GLU A 65 1.22 12.88 -17.15
N PRO A 66 1.82 12.00 -16.34
CA PRO A 66 3.18 11.42 -16.43
C PRO A 66 3.29 10.06 -17.15
N PHE A 67 2.28 9.63 -17.88
CA PHE A 67 2.19 8.29 -18.49
C PHE A 67 2.96 8.20 -19.83
N ARG A 68 3.19 9.33 -20.48
CA ARG A 68 3.88 9.42 -21.79
C ARG A 68 5.21 8.67 -21.77
N GLY A 69 5.40 7.77 -22.76
CA GLY A 69 6.64 7.00 -22.92
C GLY A 69 6.92 5.98 -21.81
N ARG A 70 5.95 5.73 -20.90
CA ARG A 70 6.12 4.85 -19.74
C ARG A 70 5.18 3.64 -19.73
N ALA A 71 4.66 3.28 -20.90
CA ALA A 71 3.72 2.17 -21.01
C ALA A 71 4.31 0.86 -20.48
N ARG A 72 5.55 0.53 -20.86
CA ARG A 72 6.22 -0.71 -20.46
C ARG A 72 6.37 -0.82 -18.94
N GLU A 73 6.91 0.22 -18.32
CA GLU A 73 7.17 0.21 -16.88
C GLU A 73 5.87 0.20 -16.07
N GLY A 74 4.85 0.94 -16.51
CA GLY A 74 3.54 0.92 -15.89
C GLY A 74 2.86 -0.44 -16.00
N LEU A 75 2.94 -1.09 -17.17
CA LEU A 75 2.39 -2.43 -17.36
C LEU A 75 3.14 -3.49 -16.58
N LEU A 76 4.47 -3.41 -16.48
CA LEU A 76 5.25 -4.33 -15.63
C LEU A 76 4.87 -4.19 -14.16
N TRP A 77 4.74 -2.98 -13.66
CA TRP A 77 4.25 -2.73 -12.31
C TRP A 77 2.84 -3.27 -12.11
N TRP A 78 1.97 -3.05 -13.10
CA TRP A 78 0.59 -3.54 -13.04
C TRP A 78 0.49 -5.07 -13.11
N ALA A 79 1.37 -5.73 -13.86
CA ALA A 79 1.49 -7.18 -13.87
C ALA A 79 1.93 -7.74 -12.51
N LEU A 80 2.88 -7.06 -11.83
CA LEU A 80 3.24 -7.40 -10.45
C LEU A 80 2.06 -7.23 -9.49
N THR A 81 1.30 -6.15 -9.65
CA THR A 81 0.07 -5.92 -8.87
C THR A 81 -0.97 -7.00 -9.12
N ALA A 82 -1.11 -7.45 -10.37
CA ALA A 82 -2.00 -8.55 -10.73
C ALA A 82 -1.61 -9.86 -10.03
N LEU A 83 -0.32 -10.19 -10.01
CA LEU A 83 0.19 -11.36 -9.30
C LEU A 83 -0.07 -11.26 -7.79
N MET A 84 0.18 -10.10 -7.19
CA MET A 84 -0.09 -9.87 -5.77
C MET A 84 -1.58 -10.00 -5.44
N LEU A 85 -2.45 -9.41 -6.26
CA LEU A 85 -3.91 -9.54 -6.07
C LEU A 85 -4.35 -11.01 -6.21
N ASP A 86 -3.82 -11.73 -7.20
CA ASP A 86 -4.12 -13.14 -7.44
C ASP A 86 -3.85 -14.00 -6.20
N TRP A 87 -2.69 -13.84 -5.59
CA TRP A 87 -2.34 -14.56 -4.35
C TRP A 87 -3.23 -14.18 -3.16
N HIS A 88 -3.84 -12.98 -3.17
CA HIS A 88 -4.73 -12.52 -2.10
C HIS A 88 -6.21 -12.81 -2.36
N LEU A 89 -6.60 -13.33 -3.54
CA LEU A 89 -8.00 -13.65 -3.84
C LEU A 89 -8.61 -14.65 -2.85
N GLY A 90 -7.81 -15.58 -2.34
CA GLY A 90 -8.22 -16.50 -1.28
C GLY A 90 -8.49 -15.87 0.09
N MET A 91 -8.16 -14.58 0.24
CA MET A 91 -8.37 -13.78 1.46
C MET A 91 -9.48 -12.74 1.27
N VAL A 92 -10.19 -12.76 0.13
CA VAL A 92 -11.39 -11.92 -0.11
C VAL A 92 -12.57 -12.51 0.65
N GLU A 93 -12.47 -12.45 1.95
CA GLU A 93 -13.40 -12.95 2.96
C GLU A 93 -13.40 -12.03 4.18
N THR A 94 -14.45 -12.10 5.01
CA THR A 94 -14.50 -11.41 6.32
C THR A 94 -13.54 -12.07 7.31
N GLU A 95 -13.36 -11.47 8.50
CA GLU A 95 -12.60 -12.07 9.59
C GLU A 95 -13.11 -13.46 9.98
N ASP A 96 -14.44 -13.67 9.90
CA ASP A 96 -15.11 -14.94 10.21
C ASP A 96 -15.05 -15.95 9.06
N GLY A 97 -14.34 -15.63 7.96
CA GLY A 97 -14.18 -16.50 6.79
C GLY A 97 -15.37 -16.53 5.83
N ARG A 98 -16.32 -15.59 5.95
CA ARG A 98 -17.43 -15.48 4.99
C ARG A 98 -16.94 -14.93 3.66
N PRO A 99 -17.18 -15.61 2.52
CA PRO A 99 -16.75 -15.15 1.20
C PRO A 99 -17.34 -13.78 0.85
N ARG A 100 -16.52 -12.92 0.25
CA ARG A 100 -16.88 -11.59 -0.21
C ARG A 100 -16.48 -11.38 -1.66
N ARG A 101 -16.95 -10.28 -2.26
CA ARG A 101 -16.46 -9.75 -3.54
C ARG A 101 -15.52 -8.59 -3.27
N LEU A 102 -14.69 -8.25 -4.27
CA LEU A 102 -13.93 -7.01 -4.24
C LEU A 102 -14.90 -5.83 -4.21
N GLY A 103 -14.69 -4.93 -3.26
CA GLY A 103 -15.56 -3.80 -3.02
C GLY A 103 -14.96 -2.46 -3.49
N PRO A 104 -15.68 -1.35 -3.31
CA PRO A 104 -15.18 -0.02 -3.66
C PRO A 104 -13.91 0.38 -2.91
N ALA A 105 -13.70 -0.07 -1.66
CA ALA A 105 -12.47 0.16 -0.93
C ALA A 105 -11.27 -0.51 -1.61
N ASP A 106 -11.43 -1.79 -2.06
CA ASP A 106 -10.38 -2.50 -2.80
C ASP A 106 -10.06 -1.81 -4.13
N ALA A 107 -11.08 -1.23 -4.82
CA ALA A 107 -10.88 -0.46 -6.03
C ALA A 107 -10.04 0.81 -5.79
N LEU A 108 -10.28 1.52 -4.68
CA LEU A 108 -9.51 2.70 -4.30
C LEU A 108 -8.06 2.35 -3.94
N THR A 109 -7.85 1.24 -3.25
CA THR A 109 -6.51 0.70 -2.96
C THR A 109 -5.77 0.35 -4.26
N LEU A 110 -6.42 -0.35 -5.20
CA LEU A 110 -5.84 -0.66 -6.52
C LEU A 110 -5.55 0.59 -7.35
N ALA A 111 -6.42 1.61 -7.31
CA ALA A 111 -6.18 2.89 -7.97
C ALA A 111 -4.95 3.60 -7.41
N ARG A 112 -4.71 3.54 -6.09
CA ARG A 112 -3.50 4.07 -5.45
C ARG A 112 -2.25 3.33 -5.92
N VAL A 113 -2.28 2.00 -5.96
CA VAL A 113 -1.18 1.18 -6.46
C VAL A 113 -0.91 1.46 -7.93
N TRP A 114 -1.96 1.67 -8.73
CA TRP A 114 -1.86 2.02 -10.14
C TRP A 114 -1.13 3.35 -10.38
N LEU A 115 -1.25 4.32 -9.45
CA LEU A 115 -0.56 5.60 -9.51
C LEU A 115 0.92 5.55 -9.09
N VAL A 116 1.41 4.46 -8.50
CA VAL A 116 2.78 4.37 -7.96
C VAL A 116 3.86 4.72 -9.00
N PRO A 117 3.88 4.16 -10.23
CA PRO A 117 4.90 4.53 -11.20
C PRO A 117 4.82 6.00 -11.61
N ALA A 118 3.60 6.52 -11.79
CA ALA A 118 3.39 7.93 -12.12
C ALA A 118 3.96 8.86 -11.04
N ALA A 119 3.70 8.53 -9.77
CA ALA A 119 4.22 9.26 -8.61
C ALA A 119 5.76 9.17 -8.51
N LEU A 120 6.34 8.02 -8.86
CA LEU A 120 7.79 7.81 -8.81
C LEU A 120 8.56 8.64 -9.84
N TRP A 121 8.01 8.77 -11.04
CA TRP A 121 8.72 9.47 -12.13
C TRP A 121 8.40 10.95 -12.19
N ARG A 122 7.15 11.31 -12.06
CA ARG A 122 6.70 12.70 -12.15
C ARG A 122 5.55 12.96 -11.18
N PRO A 123 5.86 13.18 -9.90
CA PRO A 123 4.84 13.45 -8.88
C PRO A 123 4.21 14.82 -9.13
N THR A 124 3.17 14.87 -9.98
CA THR A 124 2.37 16.08 -10.19
C THR A 124 1.46 16.32 -8.98
N PRO A 125 0.99 17.56 -8.73
CA PRO A 125 0.04 17.84 -7.66
C PRO A 125 -1.22 16.97 -7.74
N LEU A 126 -1.72 16.73 -8.97
CA LEU A 126 -2.90 15.90 -9.21
C LEU A 126 -2.65 14.43 -8.84
N VAL A 127 -1.53 13.85 -9.26
CA VAL A 127 -1.16 12.46 -8.91
C VAL A 127 -1.04 12.30 -7.40
N CYS A 128 -0.35 13.24 -6.73
CA CYS A 128 -0.20 13.20 -5.27
C CYS A 128 -1.55 13.36 -4.56
N ALA A 129 -2.36 14.35 -4.96
CA ALA A 129 -3.67 14.60 -4.36
C ALA A 129 -4.63 13.42 -4.58
N ALA A 130 -4.69 12.87 -5.82
CA ALA A 130 -5.52 11.72 -6.13
C ALA A 130 -5.16 10.50 -5.27
N GLY A 131 -3.87 10.15 -5.18
CA GLY A 131 -3.45 8.99 -4.39
C GLY A 131 -3.70 9.16 -2.88
N PHE A 132 -3.46 10.34 -2.30
CA PHE A 132 -3.81 10.58 -0.89
C PHE A 132 -5.32 10.71 -0.66
N ALA A 133 -6.09 11.19 -1.65
CA ALA A 133 -7.56 11.22 -1.55
C ALA A 133 -8.14 9.80 -1.56
N THR A 134 -7.59 8.88 -2.35
CA THR A 134 -8.03 7.46 -2.32
C THR A 134 -7.84 6.83 -0.95
N ASP A 135 -6.77 7.17 -0.21
CA ASP A 135 -6.54 6.71 1.16
C ASP A 135 -7.61 7.21 2.15
N VAL A 136 -8.00 8.48 2.03
CA VAL A 136 -9.07 9.04 2.87
C VAL A 136 -10.43 8.44 2.53
N LEU A 137 -10.68 8.19 1.24
CA LEU A 137 -11.95 7.67 0.75
C LEU A 137 -12.11 6.18 1.05
N ASP A 138 -11.07 5.35 0.86
CA ASP A 138 -11.18 3.93 1.17
C ASP A 138 -11.40 3.69 2.66
N GLY A 139 -10.74 4.44 3.53
CA GLY A 139 -11.00 4.41 4.97
C GLY A 139 -12.43 4.82 5.36
N ARG A 140 -13.08 5.72 4.59
CA ARG A 140 -14.50 6.05 4.80
C ARG A 140 -15.42 4.94 4.31
N VAL A 141 -15.15 4.43 3.11
CA VAL A 141 -15.93 3.34 2.49
C VAL A 141 -15.79 2.06 3.30
N ALA A 142 -14.59 1.71 3.76
CA ALA A 142 -14.36 0.53 4.58
C ALA A 142 -15.14 0.56 5.92
N ARG A 143 -15.46 1.73 6.46
CA ARG A 143 -16.29 1.86 7.66
C ARG A 143 -17.78 1.61 7.41
N THR A 144 -18.24 1.69 6.18
CA THR A 144 -19.65 1.41 5.79
C THR A 144 -19.86 -0.01 5.32
N ALA A 145 -18.79 -0.77 5.09
CA ALA A 145 -18.82 -2.16 4.65
C ALA A 145 -17.95 -3.01 5.58
N GLU A 146 -18.26 -4.31 5.68
CA GLU A 146 -17.37 -5.23 6.40
C GLU A 146 -16.06 -5.38 5.62
N PRO A 147 -14.90 -5.04 6.24
CA PRO A 147 -13.61 -5.11 5.56
C PRO A 147 -13.24 -6.55 5.22
N THR A 148 -12.57 -6.73 4.09
CA THR A 148 -11.97 -8.02 3.73
C THR A 148 -10.56 -8.13 4.33
N ARG A 149 -10.11 -9.37 4.59
CA ARG A 149 -8.74 -9.64 5.05
C ARG A 149 -7.72 -9.21 3.99
N ALA A 150 -8.00 -9.50 2.70
CA ALA A 150 -7.16 -9.07 1.58
C ALA A 150 -7.05 -7.53 1.50
N GLY A 151 -8.17 -6.82 1.63
CA GLY A 151 -8.19 -5.35 1.57
C GLY A 151 -7.31 -4.74 2.65
N ARG A 152 -7.41 -5.20 3.89
CA ARG A 152 -6.60 -4.71 5.00
C ARG A 152 -5.09 -4.95 4.79
N ASP A 153 -4.72 -6.14 4.31
CA ASP A 153 -3.32 -6.50 4.12
C ASP A 153 -2.70 -5.73 2.94
N LEU A 154 -3.47 -5.52 1.85
CA LEU A 154 -3.03 -4.76 0.68
C LEU A 154 -3.03 -3.25 0.91
N GLU A 155 -3.93 -2.69 1.75
CA GLU A 155 -3.99 -1.26 2.07
C GLU A 155 -2.65 -0.75 2.59
N GLY A 156 -2.09 -1.39 3.63
CA GLY A 156 -0.83 -0.96 4.23
C GLY A 156 0.36 -1.02 3.25
N LEU A 157 0.38 -2.01 2.35
CA LEU A 157 1.40 -2.12 1.30
C LEU A 157 1.23 -1.02 0.24
N ALA A 158 0.00 -0.78 -0.20
CA ALA A 158 -0.33 0.27 -1.17
C ALA A 158 0.09 1.66 -0.66
N ASP A 159 -0.21 1.96 0.61
CA ASP A 159 0.14 3.22 1.27
C ASP A 159 1.65 3.43 1.31
N ALA A 160 2.40 2.42 1.75
CA ALA A 160 3.85 2.48 1.84
C ALA A 160 4.49 2.65 0.44
N CYS A 161 4.03 1.88 -0.55
CA CYS A 161 4.52 1.98 -1.93
C CYS A 161 4.23 3.35 -2.55
N PHE A 162 3.00 3.85 -2.41
CA PHE A 162 2.60 5.13 -2.98
C PHE A 162 3.34 6.30 -2.32
N ALA A 163 3.33 6.39 -1.00
CA ALA A 163 4.03 7.45 -0.27
C ALA A 163 5.54 7.42 -0.55
N GLY A 164 6.15 6.24 -0.56
CA GLY A 164 7.56 6.05 -0.91
C GLY A 164 7.87 6.50 -2.34
N ALA A 165 6.99 6.21 -3.31
CA ALA A 165 7.13 6.65 -4.69
C ALA A 165 7.03 8.17 -4.82
N VAL A 166 6.06 8.81 -4.16
CA VAL A 166 5.92 10.28 -4.14
C VAL A 166 7.17 10.93 -3.57
N VAL A 167 7.65 10.50 -2.39
CA VAL A 167 8.85 11.07 -1.75
C VAL A 167 10.08 10.90 -2.64
N THR A 168 10.27 9.71 -3.20
CA THR A 168 11.41 9.42 -4.09
C THR A 168 11.33 10.23 -5.38
N GLY A 169 10.15 10.33 -5.97
CA GLY A 169 9.92 11.15 -7.16
C GLY A 169 10.17 12.64 -6.92
N LEU A 170 9.63 13.20 -5.82
CA LEU A 170 9.90 14.60 -5.43
C LEU A 170 11.38 14.85 -5.16
N ARG A 171 12.07 13.88 -4.55
CA ARG A 171 13.51 13.98 -4.27
C ARG A 171 14.33 13.96 -5.56
N ARG A 172 14.00 13.07 -6.53
CA ARG A 172 14.65 13.01 -7.83
C ARG A 172 14.48 14.30 -8.65
N ASN A 173 13.32 14.95 -8.50
CA ASN A 173 13.00 16.21 -9.15
C ASN A 173 13.39 17.45 -8.33
N GLU A 174 14.19 17.28 -7.26
CA GLU A 174 14.71 18.34 -6.38
C GLU A 174 13.62 19.22 -5.73
N ARG A 175 12.40 18.69 -5.59
CA ARG A 175 11.24 19.42 -5.03
C ARG A 175 11.07 19.23 -3.53
N ILE A 176 11.91 18.42 -2.87
CA ILE A 176 11.92 18.21 -1.42
C ILE A 176 13.36 18.11 -0.91
N GLY A 177 13.63 18.66 0.27
CA GLY A 177 14.94 18.62 0.89
C GLY A 177 15.39 17.21 1.30
N ARG A 178 16.71 16.95 1.27
CA ARG A 178 17.30 15.63 1.57
C ARG A 178 16.92 15.13 2.97
N ALA A 179 17.01 16.00 3.98
CA ALA A 179 16.70 15.62 5.35
C ALA A 179 15.23 15.23 5.53
N ALA A 180 14.29 16.02 4.99
CA ALA A 180 12.86 15.72 5.09
C ALA A 180 12.48 14.46 4.32
N SER A 181 13.00 14.26 3.09
CA SER A 181 12.77 13.04 2.33
C SER A 181 13.37 11.81 3.01
N GLY A 182 14.58 11.90 3.55
CA GLY A 182 15.22 10.84 4.32
C GLY A 182 14.44 10.47 5.57
N ALA A 183 13.97 11.47 6.32
CA ALA A 183 13.15 11.26 7.52
C ALA A 183 11.82 10.56 7.18
N GLU A 184 11.14 10.95 6.09
CA GLU A 184 9.89 10.32 5.68
C GLU A 184 10.11 8.89 5.18
N LEU A 185 11.15 8.63 4.38
CA LEU A 185 11.49 7.27 3.93
C LEU A 185 11.87 6.37 5.11
N LEU A 186 12.64 6.87 6.08
CA LEU A 186 12.98 6.13 7.29
C LEU A 186 11.73 5.81 8.11
N ARG A 187 10.82 6.77 8.26
CA ARG A 187 9.55 6.58 8.95
C ARG A 187 8.70 5.50 8.28
N LEU A 188 8.57 5.57 6.93
CA LEU A 188 7.85 4.57 6.14
C LEU A 188 8.48 3.19 6.29
N ALA A 189 9.80 3.08 6.15
CA ALA A 189 10.53 1.83 6.29
C ALA A 189 10.38 1.24 7.70
N THR A 190 10.49 2.07 8.75
CA THR A 190 10.33 1.62 10.14
C THR A 190 8.91 1.13 10.41
N GLY A 191 7.88 1.88 9.95
CA GLY A 191 6.49 1.50 10.12
C GLY A 191 6.16 0.21 9.37
N PHE A 192 6.63 0.08 8.15
CA PHE A 192 6.44 -1.12 7.34
C PHE A 192 7.17 -2.34 7.93
N SER A 193 8.44 -2.18 8.32
CA SER A 193 9.21 -3.25 8.99
C SER A 193 8.57 -3.69 10.30
N TYR A 194 8.03 -2.76 11.08
CA TYR A 194 7.28 -3.09 12.29
C TYR A 194 6.03 -3.93 11.95
N SER A 195 5.25 -3.52 10.96
CA SER A 195 4.06 -4.26 10.52
C SER A 195 4.40 -5.67 10.04
N LEU A 196 5.46 -5.80 9.22
CA LEU A 196 5.96 -7.10 8.78
C LEU A 196 6.44 -7.97 9.96
N ALA A 197 7.21 -7.40 10.88
CA ALA A 197 7.73 -8.14 12.04
C ALA A 197 6.60 -8.65 12.94
N VAL A 198 5.54 -7.87 13.12
CA VAL A 198 4.38 -8.30 13.92
C VAL A 198 3.55 -9.33 13.17
N TYR A 199 3.28 -9.10 11.87
CA TYR A 199 2.49 -10.01 11.04
C TYR A 199 3.17 -11.37 10.90
N PHE A 200 4.42 -11.41 10.42
CA PHE A 200 5.17 -12.65 10.23
C PHE A 200 5.69 -13.24 11.54
N GLY A 201 6.04 -12.39 12.51
CA GLY A 201 6.59 -12.82 13.79
C GLY A 201 5.54 -13.32 14.80
N ARG A 202 4.37 -12.70 14.87
CA ARG A 202 3.35 -12.99 15.89
C ARG A 202 2.02 -13.45 15.31
N ALA A 203 1.83 -13.39 14.00
CA ALA A 203 0.56 -13.61 13.30
C ALA A 203 -0.60 -12.77 13.89
N GLN A 204 -0.29 -11.55 14.32
CA GLN A 204 -1.23 -10.60 14.93
C GLN A 204 -1.24 -9.28 14.17
N PRO A 205 -2.32 -8.50 14.23
CA PRO A 205 -2.31 -7.15 13.68
C PRO A 205 -1.39 -6.25 14.52
N PRO A 206 -0.83 -5.18 13.90
CA PRO A 206 -0.05 -4.18 14.62
C PRO A 206 -0.86 -3.48 15.72
N GLU A 207 -0.17 -2.98 16.74
CA GLU A 207 -0.79 -2.30 17.89
C GLU A 207 -1.64 -1.09 17.44
N PRO A 208 -2.96 -1.05 17.76
CA PRO A 208 -3.86 0.00 17.27
C PRO A 208 -3.48 1.42 17.68
N ARG A 209 -2.84 1.57 18.85
CA ARG A 209 -2.37 2.88 19.36
C ARG A 209 -1.25 3.44 18.49
N LEU A 210 -0.32 2.59 18.06
CA LEU A 210 0.78 2.99 17.16
C LEU A 210 0.27 3.36 15.77
N ILE A 211 -0.68 2.59 15.23
CA ILE A 211 -1.33 2.91 13.95
C ILE A 211 -2.03 4.26 14.05
N ARG A 212 -2.80 4.50 15.12
CA ARG A 212 -3.51 5.77 15.33
C ARG A 212 -2.54 6.95 15.42
N ALA A 213 -1.45 6.80 16.19
CA ALA A 213 -0.41 7.82 16.30
C ALA A 213 0.22 8.16 14.92
N ALA A 214 0.51 7.15 14.12
CA ALA A 214 1.04 7.34 12.77
C ALA A 214 0.04 8.07 11.84
N ARG A 215 -1.26 7.74 11.92
CA ARG A 215 -2.32 8.34 11.09
C ARG A 215 -2.58 9.83 11.43
N LEU A 216 -2.44 10.24 12.69
CA LEU A 216 -2.67 11.64 13.10
C LEU A 216 -1.78 12.66 12.36
N THR A 217 -0.58 12.28 11.96
CA THR A 217 0.36 13.16 11.26
C THR A 217 0.27 13.07 9.73
N THR A 218 -0.51 12.13 9.21
CA THR A 218 -0.65 11.90 7.76
C THR A 218 -1.14 13.14 7.00
N PRO A 219 -2.16 13.89 7.46
CA PRO A 219 -2.62 15.08 6.72
C PRO A 219 -1.53 16.15 6.55
N VAL A 220 -0.71 16.39 7.57
CA VAL A 220 0.38 17.37 7.51
C VAL A 220 1.45 16.94 6.51
N ARG A 221 1.84 15.66 6.54
CA ARG A 221 2.85 15.12 5.63
C ARG A 221 2.34 15.05 4.19
N ALA A 222 1.12 14.56 3.97
CA ALA A 222 0.49 14.52 2.66
C ALA A 222 0.33 15.93 2.07
N GLY A 223 -0.15 16.90 2.87
CA GLY A 223 -0.20 18.31 2.48
C GLY A 223 1.17 18.88 2.11
N GLY A 224 2.21 18.51 2.86
CA GLY A 224 3.58 18.89 2.55
C GLY A 224 4.08 18.30 1.22
N LEU A 225 3.81 17.04 0.94
CA LEU A 225 4.17 16.38 -0.33
C LEU A 225 3.41 16.99 -1.51
N ILE A 226 2.12 17.30 -1.35
CA ILE A 226 1.33 18.00 -2.38
C ILE A 226 1.86 19.43 -2.60
N ALA A 227 2.22 20.16 -1.54
CA ALA A 227 2.81 21.50 -1.65
C ALA A 227 4.14 21.47 -2.41
N ALA A 228 5.00 20.49 -2.11
CA ALA A 228 6.24 20.27 -2.84
C ALA A 228 6.00 19.98 -4.33
N ALA A 229 5.03 19.10 -4.63
CA ALA A 229 4.61 18.81 -6.00
C ALA A 229 4.07 20.03 -6.73
N SER A 230 3.41 20.95 -6.02
CA SER A 230 2.84 22.21 -6.53
C SER A 230 3.86 23.34 -6.72
N GLY A 231 5.17 23.05 -6.66
CA GLY A 231 6.22 24.06 -6.83
C GLY A 231 6.51 24.92 -5.60
N ARG A 232 6.11 24.44 -4.39
CA ARG A 232 6.41 25.10 -3.11
C ARG A 232 7.36 24.23 -2.25
N PRO A 233 8.63 24.01 -2.70
CA PRO A 233 9.55 23.04 -2.10
C PRO A 233 9.90 23.38 -0.65
N ARG A 234 10.04 24.66 -0.29
CA ARG A 234 10.35 25.10 1.08
C ARG A 234 9.23 24.76 2.04
N LEU A 235 7.98 25.10 1.67
CA LEU A 235 6.79 24.77 2.46
C LEU A 235 6.62 23.26 2.58
N GLY A 236 6.74 22.54 1.47
CA GLY A 236 6.64 21.08 1.44
C GLY A 236 7.67 20.42 2.35
N THR A 237 8.93 20.84 2.27
CA THR A 237 10.02 20.34 3.12
C THR A 237 9.75 20.60 4.61
N ALA A 238 9.30 21.80 4.97
CA ALA A 238 8.97 22.15 6.36
C ALA A 238 7.81 21.29 6.91
N LEU A 239 6.71 21.18 6.17
CA LEU A 239 5.54 20.39 6.60
C LEU A 239 5.86 18.90 6.75
N VAL A 240 6.61 18.32 5.81
CA VAL A 240 7.04 16.91 5.91
C VAL A 240 7.96 16.73 7.12
N GLY A 241 8.93 17.62 7.35
CA GLY A 241 9.84 17.59 8.49
C GLY A 241 9.08 17.68 9.83
N ILE A 242 8.17 18.64 9.98
CA ILE A 242 7.32 18.80 11.16
C ILE A 242 6.46 17.53 11.38
N GLY A 243 5.82 17.03 10.33
CA GLY A 243 5.00 15.82 10.41
C GLY A 243 5.80 14.58 10.81
N CYS A 244 7.03 14.43 10.33
CA CYS A 244 7.93 13.34 10.73
C CYS A 244 8.36 13.46 12.21
N ALA A 245 8.77 14.65 12.65
CA ALA A 245 9.13 14.90 14.03
C ALA A 245 7.96 14.62 14.98
N TRP A 246 6.77 15.11 14.63
CA TRP A 246 5.55 14.87 15.40
C TRP A 246 5.18 13.38 15.44
N SER A 247 5.29 12.67 14.31
CA SER A 247 5.07 11.22 14.24
C SER A 247 6.02 10.47 15.17
N ALA A 248 7.30 10.86 15.21
CA ALA A 248 8.29 10.23 16.10
C ALA A 248 7.95 10.42 17.58
N VAL A 249 7.52 11.62 17.98
CA VAL A 249 7.08 11.90 19.35
C VAL A 249 5.87 11.05 19.74
N LEU A 250 4.83 11.07 18.90
CA LEU A 250 3.61 10.29 19.15
C LEU A 250 3.87 8.79 19.22
N SER A 251 4.71 8.26 18.32
CA SER A 251 5.07 6.84 18.34
C SER A 251 5.85 6.45 19.59
N ARG A 252 6.78 7.30 20.07
CA ARG A 252 7.51 7.07 21.32
C ARG A 252 6.57 7.06 22.54
N THR A 253 5.63 8.00 22.62
CA THR A 253 4.67 8.05 23.73
C THR A 253 3.74 6.84 23.72
N ALA A 254 3.21 6.46 22.56
CA ALA A 254 2.37 5.26 22.41
C ALA A 254 3.13 3.99 22.78
N TRP A 255 4.40 3.85 22.38
CA TRP A 255 5.25 2.72 22.73
C TRP A 255 5.54 2.61 24.21
N ARG A 256 5.81 3.72 24.89
CA ARG A 256 6.04 3.75 26.35
C ARG A 256 4.79 3.35 27.13
N SER A 257 3.61 3.77 26.68
CA SER A 257 2.35 3.41 27.35
C SER A 257 1.96 1.94 27.17
N SER A 258 2.37 1.30 26.06
CA SER A 258 2.07 -0.13 25.82
C SER A 258 2.94 -1.10 26.64
N ARG A 259 4.09 -0.63 27.19
CA ARG A 259 4.98 -1.43 28.04
C ARG A 259 4.64 -1.39 29.52
N ARG A 260 3.65 -0.61 29.93
CA ARG A 260 3.26 -0.47 31.35
C ARG A 260 2.16 -1.43 31.78
N TRP A 261 1.74 -2.33 30.91
CA TRP A 261 0.75 -3.40 31.15
C TRP A 261 1.33 -4.76 30.77
#